data_e89862d3f13e8f3973e643c474859630
#
_entry.id   e89862d3f13e8f3973e643c474859630
#
_cell.length_a   1.000
_cell.length_b   1.000
_cell.length_c   1.000
_cell.angle_alpha   90.00
_cell.angle_beta   90.00
_cell.angle_gamma   90.00
#
_symmetry.space_group_name_H-M   'P 1'
#
loop_
_entity.id
_entity.type
_entity.pdbx_description
1 polymer ?
#
loop_
_entity_poly.entity_id
_entity_poly.type
_entity_poly.pdbx_seq_one_letter_code
_entity_poly.pdbx_strand_id
1 'polypeptide(L)'
;LNYDMTFLIMLLSDLYDAEDEVKCSRCVVHPSKKHCHRQNHVTEYCSDMCILLSYYKCADDWNDERKLSRWALSKILKRKCAKVKKKYPEKAEFIESRLNMLSIVESSKVTHIDRAARVFGEIMAEVFVYKDDMWKEDLYKIGFYLGKYIYLLDAYEDIEKDIKSGAYNPFKEIYHNDDFEKQVLK
;
A
#
# COMPACT_ATOMS: atom_id res chain seq x y z
N LEU A 1 3.10 4.76 -3.05
CA LEU A 1 1.79 4.90 -2.36
C LEU A 1 0.98 6.12 -2.81
N ASN A 2 1.59 7.22 -3.24
CA ASN A 2 0.83 8.42 -3.59
C ASN A 2 0.09 8.32 -4.92
N TYR A 3 0.72 7.76 -5.96
CA TYR A 3 0.09 7.63 -7.28
C TYR A 3 -1.02 6.58 -7.28
N ASP A 4 -0.81 5.47 -6.60
CA ASP A 4 -1.78 4.37 -6.49
C ASP A 4 -3.06 4.83 -5.79
N MET A 5 -2.91 5.58 -4.69
CA MET A 5 -4.05 6.15 -3.98
C MET A 5 -4.74 7.27 -4.75
N THR A 6 -4.00 8.05 -5.54
CA THR A 6 -4.60 9.04 -6.44
C THR A 6 -5.44 8.35 -7.51
N PHE A 7 -4.92 7.29 -8.12
CA PHE A 7 -5.67 6.47 -9.05
C PHE A 7 -6.95 5.90 -8.42
N LEU A 8 -6.84 5.34 -7.20
CA LEU A 8 -7.98 4.80 -6.48
C LEU A 8 -9.04 5.88 -6.18
N ILE A 9 -8.63 7.08 -5.77
CA ILE A 9 -9.54 8.20 -5.54
C ILE A 9 -10.29 8.54 -6.83
N MET A 10 -9.59 8.67 -7.95
CA MET A 10 -10.21 8.99 -9.24
C MET A 10 -11.19 7.90 -9.67
N LEU A 11 -10.75 6.64 -9.63
CA LEU A 11 -11.57 5.48 -10.00
C LEU A 11 -12.85 5.39 -9.17
N LEU A 12 -12.73 5.43 -7.84
CA LEU A 12 -13.88 5.29 -6.97
C LEU A 12 -14.78 6.54 -7.00
N SER A 13 -14.21 7.76 -7.15
CA SER A 13 -15.03 8.97 -7.23
C SER A 13 -15.89 9.00 -8.48
N ASP A 14 -15.37 8.54 -9.62
CA ASP A 14 -16.11 8.42 -10.86
C ASP A 14 -17.15 7.28 -10.78
N LEU A 15 -16.72 6.10 -10.30
CA LEU A 15 -17.57 4.91 -10.22
C LEU A 15 -18.78 5.07 -9.30
N TYR A 16 -18.64 5.88 -8.25
CA TYR A 16 -19.67 6.11 -7.22
C TYR A 16 -20.30 7.50 -7.29
N ASP A 17 -20.10 8.25 -8.38
CA ASP A 17 -20.62 9.62 -8.59
C ASP A 17 -20.44 10.49 -7.33
N ALA A 18 -19.23 10.46 -6.75
CA ALA A 18 -18.96 11.09 -5.47
C ALA A 18 -18.94 12.62 -5.57
N GLU A 19 -19.95 13.27 -5.00
CA GLU A 19 -20.02 14.74 -4.96
C GLU A 19 -18.93 15.33 -4.06
N ASP A 20 -18.23 16.32 -4.60
CA ASP A 20 -17.15 17.02 -3.92
C ASP A 20 -17.65 18.19 -3.07
N GLU A 21 -17.22 18.20 -1.80
CA GLU A 21 -17.33 19.39 -0.93
C GLU A 21 -15.98 20.12 -0.92
N VAL A 22 -16.01 21.43 -1.05
CA VAL A 22 -14.80 22.26 -0.89
C VAL A 22 -14.61 22.59 0.58
N LYS A 23 -13.56 22.03 1.19
CA LYS A 23 -13.15 22.35 2.56
C LYS A 23 -11.85 23.16 2.55
N CYS A 24 -11.82 24.26 3.30
CA CYS A 24 -10.65 25.08 3.46
C CYS A 24 -10.07 24.91 4.88
N SER A 25 -8.84 24.45 4.96
CA SER A 25 -8.13 24.27 6.23
C SER A 25 -6.76 24.95 6.21
N ARG A 26 -6.21 25.25 7.39
CA ARG A 26 -4.85 25.75 7.50
C ARG A 26 -3.88 24.57 7.52
N CYS A 27 -2.84 24.65 6.71
CA CYS A 27 -1.78 23.65 6.72
C CYS A 27 -0.98 23.77 8.04
N VAL A 28 -0.69 22.62 8.68
CA VAL A 28 0.11 22.59 9.90
C VAL A 28 1.53 23.13 9.66
N VAL A 29 2.07 22.90 8.44
CA VAL A 29 3.42 23.34 8.05
C VAL A 29 3.44 24.81 7.63
N HIS A 30 2.32 25.33 7.08
CA HIS A 30 2.18 26.71 6.60
C HIS A 30 0.91 27.33 7.18
N PRO A 31 0.87 27.69 8.47
CA PRO A 31 -0.36 28.13 9.14
C PRO A 31 -0.89 29.49 8.65
N SER A 32 -0.08 30.26 7.96
CA SER A 32 -0.44 31.57 7.40
C SER A 32 -1.32 31.46 6.15
N LYS A 33 -1.34 30.31 5.45
CA LYS A 33 -2.11 30.12 4.21
C LYS A 33 -3.26 29.14 4.43
N LYS A 34 -4.46 29.53 4.01
CA LYS A 34 -5.60 28.62 3.87
C LYS A 34 -5.43 27.83 2.57
N HIS A 35 -5.51 26.50 2.65
CA HIS A 35 -5.54 25.61 1.49
C HIS A 35 -6.96 25.05 1.38
N CYS A 36 -7.59 25.30 0.23
CA CYS A 36 -8.87 24.69 -0.08
C CYS A 36 -8.62 23.40 -0.86
N HIS A 37 -9.26 22.33 -0.43
CA HIS A 37 -9.19 21.01 -1.05
C HIS A 37 -10.60 20.46 -1.23
N ARG A 38 -10.78 19.65 -2.24
CA ARG A 38 -12.00 18.90 -2.45
C ARG A 38 -11.98 17.66 -1.55
N GLN A 39 -13.09 17.38 -0.93
CA GLN A 39 -13.25 16.22 -0.07
C GLN A 39 -14.61 15.58 -0.35
N ASN A 40 -14.63 14.26 -0.42
CA ASN A 40 -15.81 13.44 -0.51
C ASN A 40 -15.62 12.16 0.30
N HIS A 41 -16.62 11.29 0.38
CA HIS A 41 -16.58 10.06 1.13
C HIS A 41 -15.51 9.07 0.62
N VAL A 42 -15.16 9.14 -0.68
CA VAL A 42 -14.09 8.32 -1.29
C VAL A 42 -12.72 8.82 -0.83
N THR A 43 -12.49 10.15 -0.85
CA THR A 43 -11.22 10.72 -0.40
C THR A 43 -10.97 10.45 1.08
N GLU A 44 -12.03 10.42 1.91
CA GLU A 44 -11.94 10.02 3.32
C GLU A 44 -11.52 8.54 3.45
N TYR A 45 -12.19 7.65 2.71
CA TYR A 45 -11.84 6.23 2.69
C TYR A 45 -10.38 6.00 2.27
N CYS A 46 -9.96 6.58 1.17
CA CYS A 46 -8.58 6.43 0.68
C CYS A 46 -7.55 7.00 1.68
N SER A 47 -7.88 8.12 2.35
CA SER A 47 -7.06 8.66 3.44
C SER A 47 -6.94 7.69 4.62
N ASP A 48 -8.06 7.04 5.00
CA ASP A 48 -8.07 6.04 6.07
C ASP A 48 -7.19 4.83 5.70
N MET A 49 -7.27 4.34 4.47
CA MET A 49 -6.42 3.25 3.96
C MET A 49 -4.94 3.66 3.92
N CYS A 50 -4.63 4.89 3.47
CA CYS A 50 -3.27 5.42 3.53
C CYS A 50 -2.71 5.45 4.96
N ILE A 51 -3.51 5.87 5.94
CA ILE A 51 -3.11 5.91 7.35
C ILE A 51 -2.79 4.50 7.85
N LEU A 52 -3.65 3.54 7.52
CA LEU A 52 -3.49 2.14 7.91
C LEU A 52 -2.19 1.55 7.37
N LEU A 53 -2.00 1.62 6.05
CA LEU A 53 -0.81 1.09 5.38
C LEU A 53 0.47 1.81 5.82
N SER A 54 0.44 3.14 5.96
CA SER A 54 1.60 3.91 6.41
C SER A 54 1.98 3.59 7.86
N TYR A 55 1.00 3.33 8.72
CA TYR A 55 1.28 2.92 10.10
C TYR A 55 2.02 1.59 10.14
N TYR A 56 1.55 0.59 9.40
CA TYR A 56 2.22 -0.72 9.37
C TYR A 56 3.61 -0.65 8.75
N LYS A 57 3.77 0.08 7.63
CA LYS A 57 5.08 0.28 7.02
C LYS A 57 6.07 0.93 7.99
N CYS A 58 5.64 1.96 8.74
CA CYS A 58 6.51 2.61 9.72
C CYS A 58 6.83 1.73 10.92
N ALA A 59 5.92 0.82 11.30
CA ALA A 59 6.15 -0.13 12.38
C ALA A 59 7.16 -1.21 11.97
N ASP A 60 7.08 -1.68 10.74
CA ASP A 60 7.99 -2.65 10.12
C ASP A 60 9.41 -2.06 9.96
N ASP A 61 9.54 -0.90 9.33
CA ASP A 61 10.80 -0.16 9.17
C ASP A 61 11.49 0.11 10.55
N TRP A 62 10.70 0.28 11.62
CA TRP A 62 11.25 0.44 12.96
C TRP A 62 11.81 -0.86 13.53
N ASN A 63 11.15 -1.96 13.29
CA ASN A 63 11.60 -3.28 13.78
C ASN A 63 12.90 -3.69 13.07
N ASP A 64 13.01 -3.42 11.77
CA ASP A 64 14.13 -3.85 10.94
C ASP A 64 15.34 -2.91 11.03
N GLU A 65 15.13 -1.61 10.87
CA GLU A 65 16.23 -0.64 10.72
C GLU A 65 16.39 0.31 11.92
N ARG A 66 15.49 0.27 12.92
CA ARG A 66 15.45 1.14 14.11
C ARG A 66 15.58 2.64 13.81
N LYS A 67 15.04 3.09 12.67
CA LYS A 67 15.06 4.51 12.29
C LYS A 67 14.16 5.34 13.22
N LEU A 68 14.75 6.23 14.03
CA LEU A 68 14.02 7.08 14.98
C LEU A 68 12.91 7.93 14.34
N SER A 69 13.12 8.40 13.10
CA SER A 69 12.12 9.16 12.35
C SER A 69 10.85 8.32 12.06
N ARG A 70 11.02 7.03 11.76
CA ARG A 70 9.90 6.09 11.53
C ARG A 70 9.15 5.78 12.81
N TRP A 71 9.87 5.62 13.92
CA TRP A 71 9.29 5.48 15.24
C TRP A 71 8.42 6.70 15.63
N ALA A 72 8.94 7.92 15.46
CA ALA A 72 8.18 9.13 15.74
C ALA A 72 6.91 9.23 14.91
N LEU A 73 7.01 8.90 13.59
CA LEU A 73 5.86 8.89 12.69
C LEU A 73 4.84 7.81 13.08
N SER A 74 5.28 6.61 13.45
CA SER A 74 4.38 5.55 13.91
C SER A 74 3.60 5.96 15.17
N LYS A 75 4.23 6.68 16.10
CA LYS A 75 3.55 7.24 17.29
C LYS A 75 2.46 8.25 16.93
N ILE A 76 2.72 9.11 15.95
CA ILE A 76 1.73 10.11 15.47
C ILE A 76 0.57 9.37 14.79
N LEU A 77 0.87 8.39 13.94
CA LEU A 77 -0.14 7.63 13.21
C LEU A 77 -0.95 6.67 14.09
N LYS A 78 -0.40 6.20 15.21
CA LYS A 78 -1.04 5.20 16.10
C LYS A 78 -2.48 5.56 16.49
N ARG A 79 -2.72 6.81 16.90
CA ARG A 79 -4.07 7.25 17.30
C ARG A 79 -5.04 7.29 16.12
N LYS A 80 -4.57 7.70 14.94
CA LYS A 80 -5.37 7.75 13.72
C LYS A 80 -5.65 6.32 13.24
N CYS A 81 -4.64 5.47 13.19
CA CYS A 81 -4.78 4.05 12.84
C CYS A 81 -5.79 3.33 13.75
N ALA A 82 -5.76 3.58 15.07
CA ALA A 82 -6.74 3.01 15.98
C ALA A 82 -8.19 3.42 15.67
N LYS A 83 -8.41 4.63 15.16
CA LYS A 83 -9.75 5.07 14.70
C LYS A 83 -10.14 4.36 13.40
N VAL A 84 -9.21 4.21 12.47
CA VAL A 84 -9.43 3.50 11.20
C VAL A 84 -9.76 2.03 11.47
N LYS A 85 -9.01 1.35 12.34
CA LYS A 85 -9.30 -0.04 12.77
C LYS A 85 -10.70 -0.21 13.38
N LYS A 86 -11.19 0.80 14.12
CA LYS A 86 -12.56 0.77 14.64
C LYS A 86 -13.62 0.99 13.56
N LYS A 87 -13.29 1.78 12.54
CA LYS A 87 -14.20 2.09 11.42
C LYS A 87 -14.30 0.93 10.42
N TYR A 88 -13.20 0.19 10.21
CA TYR A 88 -13.08 -0.91 9.26
C TYR A 88 -12.41 -2.12 9.91
N PRO A 89 -13.04 -2.78 10.90
CA PRO A 89 -12.39 -3.82 11.71
C PRO A 89 -11.96 -5.03 10.87
N GLU A 90 -12.85 -5.58 10.06
CA GLU A 90 -12.57 -6.76 9.23
C GLU A 90 -11.46 -6.50 8.20
N LYS A 91 -11.56 -5.35 7.52
CA LYS A 91 -10.57 -4.91 6.53
C LYS A 91 -9.18 -4.71 7.15
N ALA A 92 -9.13 -4.07 8.31
CA ALA A 92 -7.89 -3.84 9.03
C ALA A 92 -7.24 -5.16 9.51
N GLU A 93 -8.04 -6.10 10.02
CA GLU A 93 -7.57 -7.43 10.43
C GLU A 93 -7.03 -8.23 9.24
N PHE A 94 -7.76 -8.22 8.12
CA PHE A 94 -7.31 -8.88 6.90
C PHE A 94 -5.97 -8.31 6.41
N ILE A 95 -5.85 -6.98 6.27
CA ILE A 95 -4.62 -6.31 5.82
C ILE A 95 -3.46 -6.63 6.78
N GLU A 96 -3.68 -6.58 8.10
CA GLU A 96 -2.66 -6.92 9.10
C GLU A 96 -2.18 -8.36 8.96
N SER A 97 -3.11 -9.30 8.79
CA SER A 97 -2.81 -10.71 8.55
C SER A 97 -1.96 -10.92 7.29
N ARG A 98 -2.29 -10.22 6.19
CA ARG A 98 -1.54 -10.31 4.93
C ARG A 98 -0.16 -9.65 5.02
N LEU A 99 -0.01 -8.54 5.71
CA LEU A 99 1.28 -7.92 5.95
C LEU A 99 2.21 -8.83 6.77
N ASN A 100 1.68 -9.49 7.80
CA ASN A 100 2.43 -10.49 8.54
C ASN A 100 2.85 -11.68 7.65
N MET A 101 1.96 -12.14 6.76
CA MET A 101 2.28 -13.20 5.80
C MET A 101 3.37 -12.74 4.83
N LEU A 102 3.32 -11.50 4.34
CA LEU A 102 4.31 -10.93 3.45
C LEU A 102 5.69 -10.92 4.11
N SER A 103 5.79 -10.42 5.35
CA SER A 103 7.04 -10.43 6.13
C SER A 103 7.60 -11.86 6.31
N ILE A 104 6.75 -12.86 6.56
CA ILE A 104 7.18 -14.27 6.65
C ILE A 104 7.72 -14.75 5.29
N VAL A 105 7.06 -14.40 4.19
CA VAL A 105 7.52 -14.81 2.84
C VAL A 105 8.85 -14.16 2.50
N GLU A 106 9.02 -12.88 2.79
CA GLU A 106 10.24 -12.12 2.54
C GLU A 106 11.42 -12.57 3.42
N SER A 107 11.15 -12.97 4.65
CA SER A 107 12.16 -13.54 5.54
C SER A 107 12.52 -15.00 5.20
N SER A 108 11.71 -15.69 4.40
CA SER A 108 12.02 -17.03 3.94
C SER A 108 13.16 -17.01 2.92
N LYS A 109 14.07 -17.97 2.99
CA LYS A 109 15.16 -18.08 2.01
C LYS A 109 14.69 -18.60 0.63
N VAL A 110 13.41 -18.89 0.49
CA VAL A 110 12.83 -19.45 -0.74
C VAL A 110 12.20 -18.31 -1.54
N THR A 111 12.82 -17.99 -2.65
CA THR A 111 12.38 -16.93 -3.57
C THR A 111 11.39 -17.48 -4.59
N HIS A 112 10.11 -17.39 -4.28
CA HIS A 112 9.04 -17.61 -5.26
C HIS A 112 8.46 -16.25 -5.68
N ILE A 113 8.76 -15.83 -6.91
CA ILE A 113 8.36 -14.54 -7.49
C ILE A 113 6.86 -14.26 -7.27
N ASP A 114 6.01 -15.24 -7.59
CA ASP A 114 4.56 -15.07 -7.50
C ASP A 114 4.02 -15.02 -6.05
N ARG A 115 4.73 -15.61 -5.08
CA ARG A 115 4.20 -15.77 -3.72
C ARG A 115 4.07 -14.43 -2.98
N ALA A 116 5.15 -13.65 -2.94
CA ALA A 116 5.15 -12.34 -2.30
C ALA A 116 4.25 -11.34 -3.06
N ALA A 117 4.36 -11.32 -4.40
CA ALA A 117 3.52 -10.50 -5.25
C ALA A 117 2.02 -10.80 -5.07
N ARG A 118 1.64 -12.08 -4.91
CA ARG A 118 0.26 -12.48 -4.63
C ARG A 118 -0.24 -11.94 -3.29
N VAL A 119 0.55 -12.06 -2.22
CA VAL A 119 0.15 -11.57 -0.90
C VAL A 119 -0.02 -10.06 -0.92
N PHE A 120 0.88 -9.32 -1.57
CA PHE A 120 0.73 -7.89 -1.75
C PHE A 120 -0.46 -7.53 -2.63
N GLY A 121 -0.72 -8.30 -3.68
CA GLY A 121 -1.94 -8.20 -4.50
C GLY A 121 -3.22 -8.35 -3.68
N GLU A 122 -3.27 -9.30 -2.74
CA GLU A 122 -4.42 -9.50 -1.84
C GLU A 122 -4.63 -8.29 -0.91
N ILE A 123 -3.56 -7.65 -0.43
CA ILE A 123 -3.64 -6.41 0.35
C ILE A 123 -4.26 -5.30 -0.50
N MET A 124 -3.77 -5.11 -1.72
CA MET A 124 -4.27 -4.06 -2.61
C MET A 124 -5.71 -4.35 -3.06
N ALA A 125 -6.05 -5.61 -3.31
CA ALA A 125 -7.42 -5.99 -3.61
C ALA A 125 -8.40 -5.56 -2.50
N GLU A 126 -8.04 -5.82 -1.24
CA GLU A 126 -8.86 -5.41 -0.09
C GLU A 126 -8.97 -3.88 0.04
N VAL A 127 -7.91 -3.16 -0.27
CA VAL A 127 -7.92 -1.67 -0.29
C VAL A 127 -8.81 -1.14 -1.41
N PHE A 128 -8.87 -1.80 -2.56
CA PHE A 128 -9.69 -1.37 -3.70
C PHE A 128 -11.18 -1.63 -3.51
N VAL A 129 -11.54 -2.68 -2.79
CA VAL A 129 -12.95 -2.97 -2.46
C VAL A 129 -13.48 -1.93 -1.48
N TYR A 130 -14.16 -0.92 -2.01
CA TYR A 130 -14.72 0.17 -1.21
C TYR A 130 -15.99 -0.26 -0.46
N LYS A 131 -16.91 -0.95 -1.14
CA LYS A 131 -18.20 -1.46 -0.63
C LYS A 131 -18.44 -2.88 -1.07
N ASP A 132 -19.32 -3.57 -0.34
CA ASP A 132 -19.84 -4.87 -0.75
C ASP A 132 -21.08 -4.67 -1.65
N ASP A 133 -20.83 -4.42 -2.94
CA ASP A 133 -21.84 -4.15 -3.94
C ASP A 133 -21.48 -4.80 -5.29
N MET A 134 -22.15 -4.40 -6.36
CA MET A 134 -21.96 -4.97 -7.70
C MET A 134 -20.53 -4.81 -8.24
N TRP A 135 -19.74 -3.83 -7.75
CA TRP A 135 -18.37 -3.55 -8.18
C TRP A 135 -17.30 -4.32 -7.42
N LYS A 136 -17.71 -5.02 -6.35
CA LYS A 136 -16.76 -5.69 -5.43
C LYS A 136 -15.77 -6.60 -6.15
N GLU A 137 -16.28 -7.48 -7.03
CA GLU A 137 -15.42 -8.45 -7.71
C GLU A 137 -14.46 -7.80 -8.70
N ASP A 138 -14.91 -6.79 -9.42
CA ASP A 138 -14.07 -6.09 -10.41
C ASP A 138 -13.03 -5.21 -9.72
N LEU A 139 -13.41 -4.48 -8.67
CA LEU A 139 -12.48 -3.72 -7.85
C LEU A 139 -11.45 -4.63 -7.18
N TYR A 140 -11.87 -5.80 -6.69
CA TYR A 140 -10.95 -6.80 -6.14
C TYR A 140 -9.91 -7.24 -7.18
N LYS A 141 -10.35 -7.59 -8.39
CA LYS A 141 -9.45 -8.01 -9.48
C LYS A 141 -8.49 -6.89 -9.89
N ILE A 142 -9.01 -5.66 -10.06
CA ILE A 142 -8.17 -4.50 -10.39
C ILE A 142 -7.09 -4.30 -9.30
N GLY A 143 -7.50 -4.25 -8.04
CA GLY A 143 -6.56 -4.08 -6.92
C GLY A 143 -5.55 -5.21 -6.83
N PHE A 144 -5.98 -6.46 -7.03
CA PHE A 144 -5.11 -7.63 -6.98
C PHE A 144 -4.01 -7.60 -8.04
N TYR A 145 -4.37 -7.39 -9.31
CA TYR A 145 -3.39 -7.39 -10.39
C TYR A 145 -2.51 -6.14 -10.38
N LEU A 146 -3.08 -4.97 -10.05
CA LEU A 146 -2.31 -3.76 -9.87
C LEU A 146 -1.31 -3.90 -8.71
N GLY A 147 -1.73 -4.46 -7.60
CA GLY A 147 -0.83 -4.72 -6.47
C GLY A 147 0.31 -5.67 -6.82
N LYS A 148 0.01 -6.77 -7.51
CA LYS A 148 1.07 -7.67 -8.02
C LYS A 148 2.06 -6.94 -8.93
N TYR A 149 1.53 -6.16 -9.86
CA TYR A 149 2.35 -5.39 -10.80
C TYR A 149 3.27 -4.40 -10.08
N ILE A 150 2.72 -3.60 -9.15
CA ILE A 150 3.49 -2.62 -8.37
C ILE A 150 4.59 -3.30 -7.56
N TYR A 151 4.28 -4.41 -6.88
CA TYR A 151 5.27 -5.16 -6.11
C TYR A 151 6.43 -5.67 -6.97
N LEU A 152 6.11 -6.22 -8.12
CA LEU A 152 7.13 -6.74 -9.04
C LEU A 152 7.94 -5.62 -9.70
N LEU A 153 7.30 -4.50 -10.03
CA LEU A 153 7.99 -3.35 -10.62
C LEU A 153 8.98 -2.73 -9.61
N ASP A 154 8.55 -2.53 -8.36
CA ASP A 154 9.41 -2.02 -7.28
C ASP A 154 10.61 -2.96 -7.04
N ALA A 155 10.35 -4.26 -7.00
CA ALA A 155 11.40 -5.27 -6.89
C ALA A 155 12.38 -5.28 -8.08
N TYR A 156 11.89 -5.03 -9.29
CA TYR A 156 12.73 -4.91 -10.48
C TYR A 156 13.61 -3.66 -10.43
N GLU A 157 13.05 -2.52 -10.05
CA GLU A 157 13.79 -1.26 -9.94
C GLU A 157 14.85 -1.28 -8.82
N ASP A 158 14.56 -1.94 -7.70
CA ASP A 158 15.44 -1.99 -6.53
C ASP A 158 16.42 -3.19 -6.53
N ILE A 159 16.44 -4.06 -7.57
CA ILE A 159 17.17 -5.34 -7.54
C ILE A 159 18.65 -5.22 -7.20
N GLU A 160 19.36 -4.28 -7.82
CA GLU A 160 20.80 -4.10 -7.55
C GLU A 160 21.08 -3.63 -6.13
N LYS A 161 20.23 -2.75 -5.62
CA LYS A 161 20.32 -2.20 -4.28
C LYS A 161 20.04 -3.28 -3.23
N ASP A 162 19.02 -4.10 -3.47
CA ASP A 162 18.62 -5.18 -2.57
C ASP A 162 19.66 -6.27 -2.49
N ILE A 163 20.24 -6.68 -3.63
CA ILE A 163 21.35 -7.64 -3.66
C ILE A 163 22.55 -7.10 -2.89
N LYS A 164 22.92 -5.84 -3.07
CA LYS A 164 24.06 -5.22 -2.38
C LYS A 164 23.85 -5.10 -0.88
N SER A 165 22.61 -4.85 -0.44
CA SER A 165 22.25 -4.73 0.98
C SER A 165 21.96 -6.09 1.65
N GLY A 166 21.79 -7.16 0.88
CA GLY A 166 21.36 -8.46 1.38
C GLY A 166 19.86 -8.53 1.69
N ALA A 167 19.09 -7.54 1.22
CA ALA A 167 17.64 -7.53 1.37
C ALA A 167 16.96 -8.61 0.50
N TYR A 168 15.70 -8.90 0.82
CA TYR A 168 14.90 -9.80 0.03
C TYR A 168 14.56 -9.15 -1.32
N ASN A 169 14.72 -9.92 -2.41
CA ASN A 169 14.18 -9.54 -3.71
C ASN A 169 13.75 -10.83 -4.44
N PRO A 170 12.52 -10.91 -4.96
CA PRO A 170 11.98 -12.11 -5.59
C PRO A 170 12.73 -12.50 -6.88
N PHE A 171 13.43 -11.56 -7.52
CA PHE A 171 14.20 -11.81 -8.74
C PHE A 171 15.66 -12.20 -8.50
N LYS A 172 16.11 -12.23 -7.25
CA LYS A 172 17.52 -12.45 -6.91
C LYS A 172 18.15 -13.70 -7.55
N GLU A 173 17.40 -14.80 -7.63
CA GLU A 173 17.91 -16.06 -8.19
C GLU A 173 18.04 -16.04 -9.72
N ILE A 174 17.22 -15.24 -10.40
CA ILE A 174 17.19 -15.18 -11.86
C ILE A 174 17.92 -13.97 -12.44
N TYR A 175 18.35 -13.02 -11.61
CA TYR A 175 18.93 -11.73 -12.04
C TYR A 175 20.19 -11.89 -12.92
N HIS A 176 20.99 -12.94 -12.69
CA HIS A 176 22.22 -13.17 -13.46
C HIS A 176 22.03 -14.10 -14.68
N ASN A 177 20.81 -14.48 -15.00
CA ASN A 177 20.51 -15.30 -16.16
C ASN A 177 20.52 -14.43 -17.44
N ASP A 178 21.07 -14.94 -18.54
CA ASP A 178 21.10 -14.24 -19.83
C ASP A 178 19.71 -13.88 -20.37
N ASP A 179 18.67 -14.58 -19.92
CA ASP A 179 17.27 -14.38 -20.30
C ASP A 179 16.44 -13.65 -19.21
N PHE A 180 17.07 -12.96 -18.25
CA PHE A 180 16.39 -12.32 -17.13
C PHE A 180 15.22 -11.44 -17.57
N GLU A 181 15.45 -10.49 -18.48
CA GLU A 181 14.41 -9.58 -18.97
C GLU A 181 13.23 -10.33 -19.62
N LYS A 182 13.51 -11.41 -20.37
CA LYS A 182 12.45 -12.23 -20.97
C LYS A 182 11.67 -13.04 -19.94
N GLN A 183 12.29 -13.39 -18.82
CA GLN A 183 11.61 -14.11 -17.73
C GLN A 183 10.73 -13.19 -16.91
N VAL A 184 11.13 -11.94 -16.71
CA VAL A 184 10.34 -10.93 -15.96
C VAL A 184 9.13 -10.45 -16.75
N LEU A 185 9.23 -10.42 -18.10
CA LEU A 185 8.14 -9.96 -18.98
C LEU A 185 7.08 -11.04 -19.32
N LYS A 186 7.20 -12.24 -18.79
CA LYS A 186 6.20 -13.33 -18.94
C LYS A 186 5.25 -13.38 -17.76
#